data_19d9a8c9f37bc6d70c1bb0222de24f39
#
_entry.id   19d9a8c9f37bc6d70c1bb0222de24f39
#
_cell.length_a   1.000
_cell.length_b   1.000
_cell.length_c   1.000
_cell.angle_alpha   90.00
_cell.angle_beta   90.00
_cell.angle_gamma   90.00
#
_symmetry.space_group_name_H-M   'P 1'
#
loop_
_entity.id
_entity.type
_entity.pdbx_description
1 polymer ?
#
loop_
_entity_poly.entity_id
_entity_poly.type
_entity_poly.pdbx_seq_one_letter_code
_entity_poly.pdbx_strand_id
1 'polypeptide(L)'
;LREGLICGAIDYLATDHAPHTLEENAAGISGVPLLDTFGAFLCRLADEGIPWEVLVDRASTTPAKIFSRFSDGHFGDLQPGSVASLAVLDVDRSWTIERSQVRSRAGWSPFEKTPFPGKVIETVIRGVRWEAATSSLIQQA
;
A
#
# COMPACT_ATOMS: atom_id res chain seq x y z
N LEU A 1 -4.24 19.07 -1.59
CA LEU A 1 -3.72 17.87 -0.91
C LEU A 1 -2.20 17.74 -1.03
N ARG A 2 -1.60 17.90 -2.22
CA ARG A 2 -0.13 17.78 -2.43
C ARG A 2 0.66 18.75 -1.54
N GLU A 3 0.31 20.02 -1.52
CA GLU A 3 0.92 21.02 -0.63
C GLU A 3 0.79 20.62 0.83
N GLY A 4 -0.36 20.08 1.24
CA GLY A 4 -0.59 19.62 2.59
C GLY A 4 0.31 18.46 3.00
N LEU A 5 0.63 17.53 2.07
CA LEU A 5 1.61 16.47 2.30
C LEU A 5 3.02 17.05 2.48
N ILE A 6 3.42 17.95 1.59
CA ILE A 6 4.77 18.53 1.57
C ILE A 6 5.01 19.42 2.79
N CYS A 7 4.07 20.32 3.13
CA CYS A 7 4.22 21.24 4.26
C CYS A 7 3.91 20.63 5.63
N GLY A 8 3.42 19.39 5.69
CA GLY A 8 3.13 18.71 6.95
C GLY A 8 1.75 18.98 7.55
N ALA A 9 0.84 19.61 6.80
CA ALA A 9 -0.54 19.76 7.21
C ALA A 9 -1.34 18.44 7.16
N ILE A 10 -0.84 17.46 6.42
CA ILE A 10 -1.35 16.07 6.39
C ILE A 10 -0.30 15.19 7.03
N ASP A 11 -0.65 14.53 8.13
CA ASP A 11 0.28 13.74 8.93
C ASP A 11 0.67 12.42 8.26
N TYR A 12 -0.28 11.72 7.63
CA TYR A 12 0.00 10.44 6.98
C TYR A 12 -0.99 10.09 5.86
N LEU A 13 -0.58 9.13 5.05
CA LEU A 13 -1.40 8.53 3.99
C LEU A 13 -2.03 7.23 4.50
N ALA A 14 -3.30 7.03 4.20
CA ALA A 14 -4.02 5.79 4.44
C ALA A 14 -4.81 5.38 3.19
N THR A 15 -5.06 4.07 3.06
CA THR A 15 -5.76 3.52 1.89
C THR A 15 -7.26 3.66 1.96
N ASP A 16 -7.83 3.81 3.16
CA ASP A 16 -9.27 3.65 3.38
C ASP A 16 -9.83 2.37 2.72
N HIS A 17 -9.06 1.27 2.86
CA HIS A 17 -9.38 -0.01 2.22
C HIS A 17 -10.66 -0.61 2.78
N ALA A 18 -11.74 -0.53 2.01
CA ALA A 18 -13.06 -1.10 2.32
C ALA A 18 -13.48 -2.07 1.20
N PRO A 19 -13.03 -3.35 1.26
CA PRO A 19 -13.09 -4.29 0.14
C PRO A 19 -14.48 -4.94 -0.01
N HIS A 20 -15.46 -4.20 -0.49
CA HIS A 20 -16.77 -4.73 -0.87
C HIS A 20 -16.76 -5.25 -2.31
N THR A 21 -17.56 -6.28 -2.58
CA THR A 21 -17.75 -6.81 -3.92
C THR A 21 -18.54 -5.83 -4.81
N LEU A 22 -18.51 -6.03 -6.13
CA LEU A 22 -19.28 -5.21 -7.05
C LEU A 22 -20.80 -5.36 -6.80
N GLU A 23 -21.26 -6.55 -6.39
CA GLU A 23 -22.66 -6.83 -6.05
C GLU A 23 -23.08 -6.07 -4.77
N GLU A 24 -22.23 -6.04 -3.75
CA GLU A 24 -22.47 -5.27 -2.53
C GLU A 24 -22.52 -3.77 -2.82
N ASN A 25 -21.61 -3.27 -3.64
CA ASN A 25 -21.59 -1.87 -4.06
C ASN A 25 -22.88 -1.52 -4.88
N ALA A 26 -23.31 -2.41 -5.77
CA ALA A 26 -24.54 -2.25 -6.50
C ALA A 26 -25.81 -2.26 -5.59
N ALA A 27 -25.73 -2.94 -4.44
CA ALA A 27 -26.75 -2.93 -3.41
C ALA A 27 -26.69 -1.69 -2.47
N GLY A 28 -25.76 -0.75 -2.73
CA GLY A 28 -25.64 0.51 -1.99
C GLY A 28 -24.65 0.51 -0.84
N ILE A 29 -23.86 -0.55 -0.66
CA ILE A 29 -22.78 -0.59 0.33
C ILE A 29 -21.56 0.14 -0.25
N SER A 30 -21.13 1.22 0.39
CA SER A 30 -20.00 2.03 -0.06
C SER A 30 -18.68 1.41 0.37
N GLY A 31 -17.69 1.40 -0.53
CA GLY A 31 -16.31 1.00 -0.24
C GLY A 31 -15.60 0.44 -1.46
N VAL A 32 -14.27 0.61 -1.48
CA VAL A 32 -13.42 0.18 -2.58
C VAL A 32 -12.17 -0.53 -2.09
N PRO A 33 -11.66 -1.57 -2.80
CA PRO A 33 -10.42 -2.25 -2.47
C PRO A 33 -9.22 -1.44 -2.99
N LEU A 34 -8.43 -0.85 -2.09
CA LEU A 34 -7.33 0.05 -2.44
C LEU A 34 -5.94 -0.48 -2.05
N LEU A 35 -5.86 -1.50 -1.18
CA LEU A 35 -4.59 -1.94 -0.60
C LEU A 35 -3.61 -2.49 -1.64
N ASP A 36 -4.11 -3.21 -2.66
CA ASP A 36 -3.28 -3.81 -3.72
C ASP A 36 -2.50 -2.77 -4.54
N THR A 37 -2.94 -1.52 -4.56
CA THR A 37 -2.35 -0.45 -5.38
C THR A 37 -1.61 0.60 -4.57
N PHE A 38 -1.55 0.50 -3.23
CA PHE A 38 -1.00 1.55 -2.38
C PHE A 38 0.46 1.92 -2.73
N GLY A 39 1.35 0.93 -2.88
CA GLY A 39 2.75 1.20 -3.25
C GLY A 39 2.88 1.81 -4.66
N ALA A 40 2.04 1.40 -5.61
CA ALA A 40 2.01 1.99 -6.94
C ALA A 40 1.53 3.45 -6.91
N PHE A 41 0.63 3.81 -6.00
CA PHE A 41 0.24 5.19 -5.75
C PHE A 41 1.37 6.05 -5.20
N LEU A 42 2.22 5.51 -4.34
CA LEU A 42 3.41 6.25 -3.88
C LEU A 42 4.33 6.56 -5.07
N CYS A 43 4.53 5.60 -5.99
CA CYS A 43 5.29 5.84 -7.22
C CYS A 43 4.65 6.96 -8.07
N ARG A 44 3.32 6.98 -8.20
CA ARG A 44 2.61 8.04 -8.93
C ARG A 44 2.78 9.40 -8.25
N LEU A 45 2.65 9.49 -6.95
CA LEU A 45 2.83 10.75 -6.22
C LEU A 45 4.27 11.28 -6.36
N ALA A 46 5.28 10.37 -6.41
CA ALA A 46 6.66 10.73 -6.68
C ALA A 46 6.85 11.25 -8.10
N ASP A 47 6.28 10.56 -9.10
CA ASP A 47 6.29 10.98 -10.52
C ASP A 47 5.62 12.34 -10.72
N GLU A 48 4.59 12.64 -9.92
CA GLU A 48 3.95 13.95 -9.85
C GLU A 48 4.77 15.02 -9.09
N GLY A 49 5.97 14.69 -8.58
CA GLY A 49 6.93 15.61 -7.98
C GLY A 49 6.84 15.76 -6.47
N ILE A 50 6.20 14.82 -5.74
CA ILE A 50 6.33 14.78 -4.27
C ILE A 50 7.64 14.05 -3.93
N PRO A 51 8.53 14.66 -3.12
CA PRO A 51 9.80 14.03 -2.73
C PRO A 51 9.60 12.70 -2.01
N TRP A 52 10.48 11.72 -2.29
CA TRP A 52 10.41 10.39 -1.66
C TRP A 52 10.53 10.46 -0.13
N GLU A 53 11.32 11.39 0.39
CA GLU A 53 11.46 11.61 1.84
C GLU A 53 10.11 11.96 2.49
N VAL A 54 9.29 12.77 1.81
CA VAL A 54 7.94 13.11 2.26
C VAL A 54 7.03 11.87 2.18
N LEU A 55 7.07 11.13 1.08
CA LEU A 55 6.23 9.93 0.90
C LEU A 55 6.58 8.85 1.92
N VAL A 56 7.85 8.59 2.17
CA VAL A 56 8.30 7.63 3.20
C VAL A 56 7.87 8.08 4.58
N ASP A 57 8.01 9.36 4.90
CA ASP A 57 7.57 9.88 6.20
C ASP A 57 6.05 9.70 6.38
N ARG A 58 5.26 10.08 5.39
CA ARG A 58 3.78 10.02 5.46
C ARG A 58 3.20 8.60 5.33
N ALA A 59 3.90 7.68 4.66
CA ALA A 59 3.41 6.32 4.45
C ALA A 59 3.97 5.30 5.45
N SER A 60 5.07 5.62 6.15
CA SER A 60 5.77 4.67 7.02
C SER A 60 6.17 5.28 8.37
N THR A 61 7.06 6.28 8.39
CA THR A 61 7.68 6.78 9.62
C THR A 61 6.66 7.44 10.57
N THR A 62 5.84 8.34 10.08
CA THR A 62 4.82 9.00 10.91
C THR A 62 3.72 8.04 11.37
N PRO A 63 3.12 7.16 10.53
CA PRO A 63 2.22 6.13 11.01
C PRO A 63 2.85 5.23 12.09
N ALA A 64 4.10 4.82 11.91
CA ALA A 64 4.79 3.98 12.88
C ALA A 64 4.94 4.69 14.24
N LYS A 65 5.26 5.98 14.28
CA LYS A 65 5.32 6.78 15.51
C LYS A 65 3.95 6.87 16.20
N ILE A 66 2.88 7.11 15.44
CA ILE A 66 1.51 7.24 15.96
C ILE A 66 1.06 5.91 16.59
N PHE A 67 1.33 4.79 15.91
CA PHE A 67 0.86 3.47 16.32
C PHE A 67 1.85 2.68 17.18
N SER A 68 3.04 3.23 17.49
CA SER A 68 4.10 2.56 18.27
C SER A 68 3.61 1.98 19.60
N ARG A 69 2.72 2.68 20.29
CA ARG A 69 2.13 2.25 21.58
C ARG A 69 1.22 1.01 21.47
N PHE A 70 0.85 0.59 20.26
CA PHE A 70 0.00 -0.57 19.99
C PHE A 70 0.76 -1.70 19.30
N SER A 71 2.09 -1.58 19.19
CA SER A 71 2.92 -2.47 18.40
C SER A 71 4.07 -3.04 19.21
N ASP A 72 4.26 -4.36 19.13
CA ASP A 72 5.41 -5.05 19.71
C ASP A 72 6.60 -4.96 18.75
N GLY A 73 7.41 -3.92 18.89
CA GLY A 73 8.60 -3.70 18.10
C GLY A 73 8.72 -2.29 17.51
N HIS A 74 9.92 -1.96 17.07
CA HIS A 74 10.21 -0.68 16.44
C HIS A 74 10.05 -0.81 14.92
N PHE A 75 9.20 0.04 14.34
CA PHE A 75 8.88 0.08 12.92
C PHE A 75 9.11 1.48 12.35
N GLY A 76 9.07 1.59 11.03
CA GLY A 76 9.00 2.86 10.30
C GLY A 76 10.35 3.45 9.91
N ASP A 77 11.44 2.75 10.17
CA ASP A 77 12.78 3.11 9.72
C ASP A 77 13.62 1.88 9.34
N LEU A 78 14.83 2.12 8.80
CA LEU A 78 15.79 1.11 8.38
C LEU A 78 17.03 1.17 9.26
N GLN A 79 16.88 0.92 10.58
CA GLN A 79 17.97 0.93 11.51
C GLN A 79 18.21 -0.44 12.15
N PRO A 80 19.43 -0.76 12.60
CA PRO A 80 19.67 -1.95 13.41
C PRO A 80 18.77 -1.97 14.64
N GLY A 81 18.02 -3.07 14.82
CA GLY A 81 17.04 -3.22 15.90
C GLY A 81 15.59 -2.94 15.47
N SER A 82 15.36 -2.34 14.32
CA SER A 82 14.02 -2.19 13.75
C SER A 82 13.49 -3.51 13.20
N VAL A 83 12.18 -3.69 13.30
CA VAL A 83 11.50 -4.85 12.72
C VAL A 83 11.54 -4.75 11.20
N ALA A 84 12.13 -5.76 10.56
CA ALA A 84 12.26 -5.82 9.11
C ALA A 84 10.89 -6.10 8.45
N SER A 85 10.05 -5.07 8.36
CA SER A 85 8.80 -5.05 7.59
C SER A 85 8.94 -4.00 6.50
N LEU A 86 9.18 -4.44 5.26
CA LEU A 86 9.67 -3.63 4.16
C LEU A 86 8.86 -3.87 2.89
N ALA A 87 8.71 -2.84 2.08
CA ALA A 87 8.27 -2.95 0.69
C ALA A 87 9.36 -2.40 -0.23
N VAL A 88 9.73 -3.17 -1.24
CA VAL A 88 10.68 -2.75 -2.29
C VAL A 88 9.87 -2.33 -3.50
N LEU A 89 10.08 -1.10 -3.96
CA LEU A 89 9.41 -0.55 -5.13
C LEU A 89 10.38 -0.46 -6.30
N ASP A 90 9.92 -0.87 -7.48
CA ASP A 90 10.56 -0.58 -8.76
C ASP A 90 9.88 0.68 -9.31
N VAL A 91 10.61 1.80 -9.29
CA VAL A 91 10.07 3.13 -9.63
C VAL A 91 10.18 3.47 -11.10
N ASP A 92 10.93 2.67 -11.86
CA ASP A 92 11.20 2.88 -13.29
C ASP A 92 10.40 1.91 -14.18
N ARG A 93 9.62 1.04 -13.57
CA ARG A 93 8.86 0.00 -14.28
C ARG A 93 7.37 0.29 -14.30
N SER A 94 6.89 0.83 -15.39
CA SER A 94 5.45 0.99 -15.60
C SER A 94 4.68 -0.31 -15.36
N TRP A 95 3.58 -0.22 -14.65
CA TRP A 95 2.75 -1.35 -14.27
C TRP A 95 1.27 -0.99 -14.37
N THR A 96 0.49 -1.97 -14.81
CA THR A 96 -0.98 -1.88 -14.86
C THR A 96 -1.53 -3.07 -14.10
N ILE A 97 -2.45 -2.83 -13.15
CA ILE A 97 -3.08 -3.92 -12.41
C ILE A 97 -4.14 -4.60 -13.29
N GLU A 98 -3.99 -5.91 -13.44
CA GLU A 98 -4.99 -6.77 -14.06
C GLU A 98 -5.84 -7.44 -12.99
N ARG A 99 -7.09 -7.74 -13.31
CA ARG A 99 -8.04 -8.36 -12.37
C ARG A 99 -7.50 -9.64 -11.71
N SER A 100 -6.76 -10.44 -12.47
CA SER A 100 -6.11 -11.66 -11.97
C SER A 100 -5.02 -11.43 -10.92
N GLN A 101 -4.55 -10.20 -10.79
CA GLN A 101 -3.52 -9.79 -9.83
C GLN A 101 -4.10 -9.20 -8.54
N VAL A 102 -5.41 -8.92 -8.53
CA VAL A 102 -6.11 -8.42 -7.34
C VAL A 102 -6.15 -9.50 -6.27
N ARG A 103 -5.65 -9.19 -5.09
CA ARG A 103 -5.56 -10.10 -3.93
C ARG A 103 -6.68 -9.91 -2.94
N SER A 104 -7.30 -8.73 -2.95
CA SER A 104 -8.51 -8.49 -2.17
C SER A 104 -9.58 -9.51 -2.53
N ARG A 105 -10.27 -10.03 -1.50
CA ARG A 105 -11.44 -10.93 -1.68
C ARG A 105 -12.58 -10.27 -2.46
N ALA A 106 -12.60 -8.95 -2.58
CA ALA A 106 -13.55 -8.22 -3.43
C ALA A 106 -13.42 -8.60 -4.90
N GLY A 107 -12.23 -9.11 -5.34
CA GLY A 107 -12.01 -9.64 -6.68
C GLY A 107 -11.98 -8.58 -7.80
N TRP A 108 -11.82 -7.31 -7.46
CA TRP A 108 -11.72 -6.21 -8.40
C TRP A 108 -10.87 -5.07 -7.81
N SER A 109 -10.45 -4.12 -8.67
CA SER A 109 -9.82 -2.88 -8.25
C SER A 109 -10.40 -1.72 -9.05
N PRO A 110 -10.64 -0.55 -8.43
CA PRO A 110 -11.08 0.65 -9.16
C PRO A 110 -10.02 1.17 -10.15
N PHE A 111 -8.79 0.64 -10.05
CA PHE A 111 -7.65 1.02 -10.89
C PHE A 111 -7.26 -0.04 -11.91
N GLU A 112 -8.12 -1.04 -12.16
CA GLU A 112 -7.91 -1.97 -13.27
C GLU A 112 -7.64 -1.20 -14.56
N LYS A 113 -6.61 -1.64 -15.31
CA LYS A 113 -6.14 -1.00 -16.55
C LYS A 113 -5.60 0.43 -16.41
N THR A 114 -5.48 0.95 -15.19
CA THR A 114 -4.83 2.24 -14.97
C THR A 114 -3.31 2.03 -14.91
N PRO A 115 -2.51 2.69 -15.76
CA PRO A 115 -1.07 2.59 -15.70
C PRO A 115 -0.51 3.34 -14.49
N PHE A 116 0.44 2.74 -13.80
CA PHE A 116 1.24 3.36 -12.75
C PHE A 116 2.71 3.43 -13.18
N PRO A 117 3.48 4.45 -12.78
CA PRO A 117 4.89 4.59 -13.17
C PRO A 117 5.80 3.57 -12.49
N GLY A 118 5.35 2.96 -11.39
CA GLY A 118 6.10 1.96 -10.65
C GLY A 118 5.21 0.97 -9.92
N LYS A 119 5.82 -0.03 -9.27
CA LYS A 119 5.12 -1.08 -8.52
C LYS A 119 5.92 -1.62 -7.35
N VAL A 120 5.25 -2.31 -6.43
CA VAL A 120 5.91 -3.14 -5.42
C VAL A 120 6.42 -4.42 -6.10
N ILE A 121 7.70 -4.73 -5.92
CA ILE A 121 8.34 -5.94 -6.46
C ILE A 121 8.64 -6.98 -5.36
N GLU A 122 8.77 -6.55 -4.11
CA GLU A 122 9.02 -7.43 -2.99
C GLU A 122 8.41 -6.88 -1.70
N THR A 123 7.96 -7.78 -0.83
CA THR A 123 7.49 -7.44 0.51
C THR A 123 8.16 -8.38 1.52
N VAL A 124 8.68 -7.81 2.59
CA VAL A 124 9.21 -8.54 3.74
C VAL A 124 8.34 -8.21 4.94
N ILE A 125 7.87 -9.22 5.66
CA ILE A 125 7.04 -9.07 6.86
C ILE A 125 7.77 -9.71 8.03
N ARG A 126 8.17 -8.89 9.01
CA ARG A 126 8.91 -9.33 10.20
C ARG A 126 10.13 -10.22 9.86
N GLY A 127 10.92 -9.81 8.88
CA GLY A 127 12.11 -10.51 8.43
C GLY A 127 11.86 -11.69 7.48
N VAL A 128 10.62 -12.04 7.21
CA VAL A 128 10.26 -13.11 6.28
C VAL A 128 9.84 -12.52 4.94
N ARG A 129 10.50 -12.93 3.87
CA ARG A 129 10.10 -12.58 2.51
C ARG A 129 8.72 -13.16 2.24
N TRP A 130 7.80 -12.28 1.88
CA TRP A 130 6.46 -12.71 1.54
C TRP A 130 6.41 -13.10 0.06
N GLU A 131 6.16 -14.37 -0.18
CA GLU A 131 5.87 -14.88 -1.50
C GLU A 131 4.36 -14.97 -1.66
N ALA A 132 3.85 -14.48 -2.79
CA ALA A 132 2.45 -14.69 -3.13
C ALA A 132 2.19 -16.19 -3.18
N ALA A 133 1.60 -16.74 -2.13
CA ALA A 133 1.13 -18.12 -2.18
C ALA A 133 0.23 -18.27 -3.41
N THR A 134 0.62 -19.14 -4.30
CA THR A 134 -0.27 -19.63 -5.36
C THR A 134 -1.59 -19.99 -4.70
N SER A 135 -2.67 -19.50 -5.20
CA SER A 135 -4.07 -19.41 -4.72
C SER A 135 -4.69 -20.50 -3.82
N SER A 136 -3.96 -21.43 -3.21
CA SER A 136 -4.49 -22.57 -2.50
C SER A 136 -4.71 -22.41 -0.99
N LEU A 137 -4.25 -21.32 -0.36
CA LEU A 137 -4.37 -21.13 1.09
C LEU A 137 -5.48 -20.17 1.53
N ILE A 138 -6.18 -19.51 0.62
CA ILE A 138 -7.24 -18.53 0.95
C ILE A 138 -8.63 -19.21 1.10
N GLN A 139 -8.75 -20.50 0.83
CA GLN A 139 -10.04 -21.21 0.93
C GLN A 139 -10.32 -21.87 2.30
N GLN A 140 -9.46 -21.69 3.30
CA GLN A 140 -9.63 -22.34 4.62
C GLN A 140 -9.58 -21.39 5.82
N ALA A 141 -10.10 -20.16 5.69
CA ALA A 141 -10.31 -19.31 6.86
C ALA A 141 -11.67 -18.61 6.79
#